data_eb431fe568123ed35d6c19070cf629bc
#
_entry.id   eb431fe568123ed35d6c19070cf629bc
#
_cell.length_a   1.000
_cell.length_b   1.000
_cell.length_c   1.000
_cell.angle_alpha   90.00
_cell.angle_beta   90.00
_cell.angle_gamma   90.00
#
_symmetry.space_group_name_H-M   'P 1'
#
loop_
_entity.id
_entity.type
_entity.pdbx_description
1 polymer ?
#
loop_
_entity_poly.entity_id
_entity_poly.type
_entity_poly.pdbx_seq_one_letter_code
_entity_poly.pdbx_strand_id
1 'polypeptide(L)'
;MTGVQTCALPISGANVVMLGGLLAGCDESPGEFELYQGRKYKVYRGMGSLAAMENGSKDRYFQANAKKLVPEGVEGRVAYKGKLEDTIFQLVGGLRSGMGYCGAKTIQELKEKGQFVKITAASLKESHPHDIHITKEAPNYSVE
;
A
#
# COMPACT_ATOMS: atom_id res chain seq x y z
N MET A 1 7.19 0.19 -0.98
CA MET A 1 6.68 -1.19 -1.18
C MET A 1 7.38 -1.75 -2.40
N THR A 2 8.24 -2.72 -2.21
CA THR A 2 8.99 -3.34 -3.30
C THR A 2 8.10 -4.31 -4.08
N GLY A 3 8.44 -4.62 -5.34
CA GLY A 3 7.69 -5.58 -6.16
C GLY A 3 7.47 -6.95 -5.52
N VAL A 4 8.32 -7.33 -4.57
CA VAL A 4 8.20 -8.57 -3.79
C VAL A 4 6.91 -8.63 -2.96
N GLN A 5 6.47 -7.52 -2.37
CA GLN A 5 5.23 -7.50 -1.58
C GLN A 5 3.98 -7.65 -2.46
N THR A 6 4.03 -7.17 -3.70
CA THR A 6 2.90 -7.31 -4.65
C THR A 6 2.68 -8.76 -5.07
N CYS A 7 3.73 -9.58 -5.11
CA CYS A 7 3.65 -11.00 -5.47
C CYS A 7 3.21 -11.89 -4.30
N ALA A 8 3.45 -11.47 -3.06
CA ALA A 8 3.15 -12.28 -1.88
C ALA A 8 1.65 -12.62 -1.77
N LEU A 9 0.77 -11.70 -2.13
CA LEU A 9 -0.68 -11.90 -2.06
C LEU A 9 -1.17 -12.97 -3.04
N PRO A 10 -0.83 -12.94 -4.35
CA PRO A 10 -1.14 -14.04 -5.26
C PRO A 10 -0.55 -15.39 -4.82
N ILE A 11 0.72 -15.42 -4.38
CA ILE A 11 1.35 -16.65 -3.88
C ILE A 11 0.57 -17.23 -2.69
N SER A 12 0.02 -16.37 -1.82
CA SER A 12 -0.88 -16.79 -0.73
C SER A 12 -2.29 -17.16 -1.18
N GLY A 13 -2.58 -17.16 -2.48
CA GLY A 13 -3.87 -17.57 -3.05
C GLY A 13 -4.88 -16.44 -3.28
N ALA A 14 -4.52 -15.18 -3.04
CA ALA A 14 -5.43 -14.07 -3.24
C ALA A 14 -5.81 -13.88 -4.72
N ASN A 15 -7.10 -13.63 -4.98
CA ASN A 15 -7.62 -13.27 -6.31
C ASN A 15 -7.96 -11.78 -6.43
N VAL A 16 -8.21 -11.13 -5.28
CA VAL A 16 -8.57 -9.72 -5.18
C VAL A 16 -7.76 -9.11 -4.05
N VAL A 17 -7.35 -7.87 -4.22
CA VAL A 17 -6.59 -7.11 -3.22
C VAL A 17 -7.34 -5.83 -2.90
N MET A 18 -7.60 -5.60 -1.61
CA MET A 18 -8.12 -4.32 -1.14
C MET A 18 -6.94 -3.39 -0.83
N LEU A 19 -6.94 -2.22 -1.45
CA LEU A 19 -5.91 -1.19 -1.27
C LEU A 19 -6.54 0.03 -0.59
N GLY A 20 -5.91 0.52 0.46
CA GLY A 20 -6.30 1.72 1.19
C GLY A 20 -5.23 2.82 1.07
N GLY A 21 -4.46 3.04 2.12
CA GLY A 21 -3.43 4.08 2.19
C GLY A 21 -2.44 4.09 1.02
N LEU A 22 -2.25 2.95 0.35
CA LEU A 22 -1.37 2.85 -0.81
C LEU A 22 -1.81 3.75 -1.97
N LEU A 23 -3.11 3.92 -2.17
CA LEU A 23 -3.70 4.76 -3.22
C LEU A 23 -4.21 6.11 -2.71
N ALA A 24 -4.22 6.32 -1.41
CA ALA A 24 -4.81 7.51 -0.79
C ALA A 24 -4.12 8.84 -1.19
N GLY A 25 -2.85 8.78 -1.60
CA GLY A 25 -2.10 9.94 -2.08
C GLY A 25 -2.29 10.29 -3.55
N CYS A 26 -3.07 9.51 -4.31
CA CYS A 26 -3.28 9.75 -5.74
C CYS A 26 -4.29 10.88 -6.00
N ASP A 27 -4.22 11.48 -7.17
CA ASP A 27 -5.12 12.58 -7.58
C ASP A 27 -6.59 12.18 -7.49
N GLU A 28 -6.92 10.98 -7.93
CA GLU A 28 -8.27 10.45 -8.01
C GLU A 28 -8.84 9.99 -6.66
N SER A 29 -8.00 9.91 -5.62
CA SER A 29 -8.45 9.59 -4.28
C SER A 29 -9.26 10.76 -3.68
N PRO A 30 -10.37 10.49 -2.96
CA PRO A 30 -11.09 11.52 -2.24
C PRO A 30 -10.25 12.01 -1.06
N GLY A 31 -10.05 13.23 -0.92
CA GLY A 31 -9.26 13.86 0.15
C GLY A 31 -8.66 15.15 -0.37
N GLU A 32 -8.71 16.16 0.45
CA GLU A 32 -8.21 17.47 0.11
C GLU A 32 -6.68 17.50 0.10
N PHE A 33 -6.13 18.41 -0.68
CA PHE A 33 -4.70 18.65 -0.68
C PHE A 33 -4.30 19.53 0.51
N GLU A 34 -3.20 19.16 1.13
CA GLU A 34 -2.59 19.92 2.22
C GLU A 34 -1.12 20.18 1.91
N LEU A 35 -0.69 21.41 2.12
CA LEU A 35 0.72 21.77 2.06
C LEU A 35 1.30 21.77 3.48
N TYR A 36 2.27 20.92 3.74
CA TYR A 36 2.93 20.82 5.04
C TYR A 36 4.44 20.73 4.87
N GLN A 37 5.16 21.60 5.56
CA GLN A 37 6.63 21.71 5.47
C GLN A 37 7.16 21.77 4.03
N GLY A 38 6.47 22.52 3.14
CA GLY A 38 6.85 22.66 1.74
C GLY A 38 6.55 21.46 0.84
N ARG A 39 5.90 20.42 1.37
CA ARG A 39 5.53 19.21 0.62
C ARG A 39 4.01 19.08 0.50
N LYS A 40 3.57 18.53 -0.62
CA LYS A 40 2.16 18.28 -0.90
C LYS A 40 1.72 16.93 -0.31
N TYR A 41 0.61 16.95 0.39
CA TYR A 41 -0.03 15.78 1.01
C TYR A 41 -1.50 15.72 0.62
N LYS A 42 -2.13 14.58 0.83
CA LYS A 42 -3.59 14.42 0.84
C LYS A 42 -4.05 14.02 2.23
N VAL A 43 -5.16 14.60 2.65
CA VAL A 43 -5.84 14.18 3.88
C VAL A 43 -6.37 12.76 3.66
N TYR A 44 -6.08 11.91 4.64
CA TYR A 44 -6.49 10.51 4.62
C TYR A 44 -7.11 10.14 5.97
N ARG A 45 -8.22 9.44 5.92
CA ARG A 45 -8.91 8.96 7.12
C ARG A 45 -9.36 7.51 6.95
N GLY A 46 -9.22 6.72 8.01
CA GLY A 46 -9.78 5.38 8.07
C GLY A 46 -11.32 5.44 8.14
N MET A 47 -12.00 4.43 7.64
CA MET A 47 -13.46 4.36 7.64
C MET A 47 -14.06 4.33 9.05
N GLY A 48 -13.31 3.85 10.04
CA GLY A 48 -13.65 3.87 11.46
C GLY A 48 -13.21 5.13 12.21
N SER A 49 -12.71 6.16 11.53
CA SER A 49 -12.41 7.46 12.15
C SER A 49 -13.67 8.24 12.48
N LEU A 50 -13.57 9.17 13.43
CA LEU A 50 -14.71 9.99 13.87
C LEU A 50 -15.33 10.73 12.69
N ALA A 51 -14.51 11.44 11.91
CA ALA A 51 -14.96 12.20 10.76
C ALA A 51 -15.59 11.32 9.65
N ALA A 52 -15.12 10.09 9.45
CA ALA A 52 -15.74 9.17 8.51
C ALA A 52 -17.10 8.66 9.02
N MET A 53 -17.23 8.38 10.32
CA MET A 53 -18.48 7.95 10.91
C MET A 53 -19.54 9.07 10.89
N GLU A 54 -19.18 10.31 11.16
CA GLU A 54 -20.06 11.48 11.07
C GLU A 54 -20.56 11.70 9.62
N ASN A 55 -19.76 11.33 8.62
CA ASN A 55 -20.07 11.42 7.21
C ASN A 55 -20.68 10.14 6.58
N GLY A 56 -21.19 9.20 7.39
CA GLY A 56 -22.02 8.10 6.91
C GLY A 56 -21.49 6.69 7.11
N SER A 57 -20.24 6.47 7.56
CA SER A 57 -19.71 5.11 7.70
C SER A 57 -19.99 4.42 9.06
N LYS A 58 -20.78 5.05 9.92
CA LYS A 58 -21.12 4.54 11.25
C LYS A 58 -21.96 3.24 11.25
N ASP A 59 -22.69 2.99 10.17
CA ASP A 59 -23.45 1.75 9.97
C ASP A 59 -22.57 0.51 9.90
N ARG A 60 -21.39 0.61 9.27
CA ARG A 60 -20.40 -0.47 9.20
C ARG A 60 -19.86 -0.92 10.55
N TYR A 61 -19.91 -0.04 11.53
CA TYR A 61 -19.39 -0.28 12.88
C TYR A 61 -20.51 -0.51 13.89
N PHE A 62 -21.73 -0.84 13.41
CA PHE A 62 -22.92 -1.08 14.24
C PHE A 62 -23.27 0.09 15.15
N GLN A 63 -22.90 1.30 14.77
CA GLN A 63 -23.09 2.51 15.55
C GLN A 63 -24.10 3.50 14.93
N ALA A 64 -24.94 3.02 13.99
CA ALA A 64 -25.91 3.86 13.30
C ALA A 64 -26.83 4.65 14.23
N ASN A 65 -27.25 4.04 15.37
CA ASN A 65 -28.13 4.62 16.38
C ASN A 65 -27.42 5.03 17.68
N ALA A 66 -26.07 5.03 17.67
CA ALA A 66 -25.31 5.34 18.87
C ALA A 66 -25.39 6.84 19.18
N LYS A 67 -25.66 7.18 20.47
CA LYS A 67 -25.63 8.56 20.97
C LYS A 67 -24.21 9.15 21.02
N LYS A 68 -23.20 8.29 21.10
CA LYS A 68 -21.78 8.64 21.13
C LYS A 68 -21.02 7.65 20.28
N LEU A 69 -20.20 8.13 19.34
CA LEU A 69 -19.38 7.28 18.46
C LEU A 69 -18.11 6.84 19.19
N VAL A 70 -17.71 5.59 18.95
CA VAL A 70 -16.42 5.04 19.41
C VAL A 70 -15.53 4.85 18.18
N PRO A 71 -14.55 5.74 17.94
CA PRO A 71 -13.69 5.64 16.79
C PRO A 71 -12.68 4.49 16.95
N GLU A 72 -12.51 3.73 15.87
CA GLU A 72 -11.50 2.67 15.74
C GLU A 72 -10.44 3.01 14.69
N GLY A 73 -10.67 4.04 13.88
CA GLY A 73 -9.79 4.49 12.84
C GLY A 73 -9.10 5.82 13.16
N VAL A 74 -8.00 6.05 12.47
CA VAL A 74 -7.21 7.28 12.60
C VAL A 74 -7.42 8.21 11.43
N GLU A 75 -7.13 9.48 11.64
CA GLU A 75 -7.06 10.52 10.62
C GLU A 75 -5.61 11.01 10.50
N GLY A 76 -5.20 11.34 9.31
CA GLY A 76 -3.85 11.81 9.07
C GLY A 76 -3.67 12.30 7.64
N ARG A 77 -2.43 12.39 7.23
CA ARG A 77 -2.07 12.78 5.87
C ARG A 77 -1.13 11.77 5.25
N VAL A 78 -1.22 11.58 3.95
CA VAL A 78 -0.32 10.75 3.17
C VAL A 78 0.39 11.60 2.12
N ALA A 79 1.62 11.26 1.79
CA ALA A 79 2.37 11.95 0.76
C ALA A 79 1.61 11.90 -0.57
N TYR A 80 1.59 13.03 -1.28
CA TYR A 80 1.03 13.09 -2.62
C TYR A 80 1.87 12.24 -3.59
N LYS A 81 1.19 11.48 -4.44
CA LYS A 81 1.79 10.50 -5.35
C LYS A 81 1.55 10.75 -6.83
N GLY A 82 0.80 11.79 -7.19
CA GLY A 82 0.41 12.04 -8.58
C GLY A 82 -0.78 11.19 -9.03
N LYS A 83 -0.78 10.83 -10.31
CA LYS A 83 -1.88 10.08 -10.92
C LYS A 83 -1.94 8.64 -10.45
N LEU A 84 -3.16 8.11 -10.31
CA LEU A 84 -3.39 6.70 -9.98
C LEU A 84 -2.77 5.77 -11.01
N GLU A 85 -2.85 6.11 -12.29
CA GLU A 85 -2.27 5.33 -13.39
C GLU A 85 -0.79 5.02 -13.17
N ASP A 86 0.01 6.02 -12.77
CA ASP A 86 1.44 5.85 -12.50
C ASP A 86 1.68 4.87 -11.33
N THR A 87 0.90 5.00 -10.27
CA THR A 87 0.97 4.10 -9.11
C THR A 87 0.63 2.66 -9.49
N ILE A 88 -0.46 2.45 -10.24
CA ILE A 88 -0.86 1.12 -10.72
C ILE A 88 0.18 0.53 -11.67
N PHE A 89 0.72 1.34 -12.59
CA PHE A 89 1.79 0.90 -13.48
C PHE A 89 2.99 0.34 -12.70
N GLN A 90 3.42 1.03 -11.65
CA GLN A 90 4.51 0.58 -10.80
C GLN A 90 4.17 -0.72 -10.05
N LEU A 91 2.96 -0.84 -9.51
CA LEU A 91 2.52 -2.05 -8.81
C LEU A 91 2.45 -3.27 -9.74
N VAL A 92 1.90 -3.09 -10.94
CA VAL A 92 1.83 -4.15 -11.96
C VAL A 92 3.23 -4.51 -12.46
N GLY A 93 4.12 -3.53 -12.65
CA GLY A 93 5.52 -3.75 -12.98
C GLY A 93 6.23 -4.61 -11.93
N GLY A 94 6.03 -4.30 -10.65
CA GLY A 94 6.57 -5.09 -9.55
C GLY A 94 6.04 -6.53 -9.53
N LEU A 95 4.74 -6.73 -9.78
CA LEU A 95 4.15 -8.07 -9.88
C LEU A 95 4.78 -8.86 -11.04
N ARG A 96 4.89 -8.26 -12.23
CA ARG A 96 5.52 -8.89 -13.41
C ARG A 96 6.97 -9.29 -13.15
N SER A 97 7.74 -8.42 -12.50
CA SER A 97 9.12 -8.72 -12.12
C SER A 97 9.19 -9.92 -11.16
N GLY A 98 8.34 -9.95 -10.14
CA GLY A 98 8.25 -11.07 -9.21
C GLY A 98 7.82 -12.38 -9.87
N MET A 99 6.87 -12.33 -10.82
CA MET A 99 6.51 -13.50 -11.65
C MET A 99 7.72 -14.02 -12.44
N GLY A 100 8.53 -13.10 -13.00
CA GLY A 100 9.77 -13.47 -13.68
C GLY A 100 10.76 -14.19 -12.75
N TYR A 101 10.97 -13.68 -11.54
CA TYR A 101 11.84 -14.33 -10.54
C TYR A 101 11.31 -15.70 -10.11
N CYS A 102 10.01 -15.90 -10.05
CA CYS A 102 9.39 -17.19 -9.73
C CYS A 102 9.26 -18.13 -10.94
N GLY A 103 9.66 -17.72 -12.13
CA GLY A 103 9.51 -18.52 -13.36
C GLY A 103 8.05 -18.78 -13.73
N ALA A 104 7.13 -17.89 -13.34
CA ALA A 104 5.70 -18.01 -13.58
C ALA A 104 5.25 -17.12 -14.74
N LYS A 105 4.63 -17.70 -15.75
CA LYS A 105 4.11 -16.96 -16.92
C LYS A 105 2.71 -16.38 -16.68
N THR A 106 1.96 -16.95 -15.75
CA THR A 106 0.59 -16.54 -15.39
C THR A 106 0.45 -16.38 -13.89
N ILE A 107 -0.59 -15.69 -13.44
CA ILE A 107 -0.93 -15.58 -12.01
C ILE A 107 -1.26 -16.96 -11.43
N GLN A 108 -1.89 -17.84 -12.21
CA GLN A 108 -2.18 -19.20 -11.77
C GLN A 108 -0.87 -19.98 -11.53
N GLU A 109 0.07 -19.91 -12.45
CA GLU A 109 1.39 -20.53 -12.26
C GLU A 109 2.14 -19.95 -11.04
N LEU A 110 2.01 -18.64 -10.79
CA LEU A 110 2.60 -18.01 -9.60
C LEU A 110 2.04 -18.60 -8.32
N LYS A 111 0.72 -18.86 -8.26
CA LYS A 111 0.06 -19.50 -7.12
C LYS A 111 0.53 -20.94 -6.89
N GLU A 112 0.75 -21.67 -7.98
CA GLU A 112 1.13 -23.09 -7.96
C GLU A 112 2.63 -23.28 -7.66
N LYS A 113 3.48 -22.43 -8.23
CA LYS A 113 4.95 -22.55 -8.15
C LYS A 113 5.58 -21.71 -7.04
N GLY A 114 4.93 -20.64 -6.63
CA GLY A 114 5.47 -19.73 -5.63
C GLY A 114 5.62 -20.41 -4.27
N GLN A 115 6.78 -20.22 -3.64
CA GLN A 115 7.10 -20.76 -2.34
C GLN A 115 7.61 -19.66 -1.43
N PHE A 116 7.13 -19.62 -0.19
CA PHE A 116 7.68 -18.77 0.84
C PHE A 116 8.86 -19.45 1.52
N VAL A 117 9.92 -18.70 1.71
CA VAL A 117 11.08 -19.14 2.50
C VAL A 117 11.24 -18.27 3.73
N LYS A 118 11.58 -18.87 4.85
CA LYS A 118 11.90 -18.15 6.08
C LYS A 118 13.33 -17.63 5.98
N ILE A 119 13.50 -16.34 6.16
CA ILE A 119 14.82 -15.69 6.14
C ILE A 119 15.18 -15.12 7.52
N THR A 120 16.48 -14.93 7.76
CA THR A 120 17.00 -14.24 8.95
C THR A 120 17.03 -12.73 8.75
N ALA A 121 17.18 -11.98 9.84
CA ALA A 121 17.40 -10.53 9.75
C ALA A 121 18.67 -10.17 8.97
N ALA A 122 19.71 -11.00 9.02
CA ALA A 122 20.93 -10.82 8.23
C ALA A 122 20.65 -10.98 6.73
N SER A 123 19.90 -12.00 6.34
CA SER A 123 19.47 -12.19 4.94
C SER A 123 18.58 -11.04 4.45
N LEU A 124 17.72 -10.51 5.31
CA LEU A 124 16.90 -9.35 4.97
C LEU A 124 17.76 -8.12 4.69
N LYS A 125 18.75 -7.84 5.54
CA LYS A 125 19.70 -6.74 5.36
C LYS A 125 20.49 -6.90 4.06
N GLU A 126 20.98 -8.09 3.77
CA GLU A 126 21.74 -8.42 2.56
C GLU A 126 20.89 -8.27 1.29
N SER A 127 19.58 -8.47 1.38
CA SER A 127 18.63 -8.34 0.26
C SER A 127 18.30 -6.86 -0.10
N HIS A 128 18.72 -5.91 0.71
CA HIS A 128 18.55 -4.49 0.47
C HIS A 128 19.89 -3.83 0.13
N PRO A 129 19.89 -2.68 -0.55
CA PRO A 129 21.10 -1.90 -0.73
C PRO A 129 21.76 -1.62 0.63
N HIS A 130 23.00 -2.06 0.80
CA HIS A 130 23.80 -1.88 2.01
C HIS A 130 25.18 -1.34 1.62
N ASP A 131 25.85 -0.71 2.54
CA ASP A 131 27.19 -0.13 2.36
C ASP A 131 27.31 0.89 1.22
N ILE A 132 26.18 1.52 0.82
CA ILE A 132 26.14 2.60 -0.16
C ILE A 132 25.28 3.77 0.35
N HIS A 133 25.62 4.99 -0.08
CA HIS A 133 24.73 6.14 0.05
C HIS A 133 23.82 6.25 -1.18
N ILE A 134 22.51 6.10 -0.98
CA ILE A 134 21.54 6.26 -2.07
C ILE A 134 21.41 7.74 -2.37
N THR A 135 21.84 8.15 -3.56
CA THR A 135 21.76 9.54 -4.04
C THR A 135 20.53 9.79 -4.90
N LYS A 136 19.89 8.72 -5.40
CA LYS A 136 18.66 8.77 -6.17
C LYS A 136 17.83 7.53 -5.84
N GLU A 137 16.68 7.75 -5.24
CA GLU A 137 15.74 6.67 -4.93
C GLU A 137 15.01 6.17 -6.19
N ALA A 138 14.75 4.87 -6.25
CA ALA A 138 13.85 4.31 -7.24
C ALA A 138 12.39 4.59 -6.81
N PRO A 139 11.45 4.74 -7.77
CA PRO A 139 10.05 5.06 -7.45
C PRO A 139 9.38 4.05 -6.49
N ASN A 140 9.87 2.82 -6.46
CA ASN A 140 9.33 1.72 -5.65
C ASN A 140 10.21 1.37 -4.44
N TYR A 141 11.22 2.15 -4.15
CA TYR A 141 12.13 1.92 -3.04
C TYR A 141 12.33 3.20 -2.25
N SER A 142 11.93 3.19 -1.00
CA SER A 142 12.24 4.24 0.00
C SER A 142 12.91 3.60 1.20
N VAL A 143 13.91 4.24 1.72
CA VAL A 143 14.49 3.91 3.04
C VAL A 143 13.62 4.62 4.07
N GLU A 144 12.92 3.86 4.92
CA GLU A 144 12.24 4.39 6.11
C GLU A 144 13.24 4.56 7.25
#